data_5de92c744b40f433a4eb3a94465af3ec
#
_entry.id   5de92c744b40f433a4eb3a94465af3ec
#
_cell.length_a   1.000
_cell.length_b   1.000
_cell.length_c   1.000
_cell.angle_alpha   90.00
_cell.angle_beta   90.00
_cell.angle_gamma   90.00
#
_symmetry.space_group_name_H-M   'P 1'
#
loop_
_entity.id
_entity.type
_entity.pdbx_description
1 polymer ?
#
loop_
_entity_poly.entity_id
_entity_poly.type
_entity_poly.pdbx_seq_one_letter_code
_entity_poly.pdbx_strand_id
1 'polypeptide(L)'
;MKTSIEVRAYQGALPSEFSSLVPPELRDYLRVLPPNCIALGAIGAGMPLGLAIAKRNGTELSANLQALVVTEPCRRQGIGHQLCGMLESLLRQQGICWIRTEYLGSSHVPSLEASFLQSCGFPEPAPGIHVWNGSFDILKELPRIQSLKLPGDYLVIPFQELTCKERVEIAKGNGDWYPPILDPFAEEDLIDRQRSLALRYRDAIIGWMILEPFHVQTLLFKTMFVRQSHQRTGRGIALLAEASRRIVREGQYKDWIFFVEADNADMVRFMQRRIHHPNVQKEILWRTVKAL
;
A
#
# COMPACT_ATOMS: atom_id res chain seq x y z
N MET A 1 17.86 -4.75 -39.90
CA MET A 1 17.85 -3.26 -39.75
C MET A 1 17.47 -2.92 -38.33
N LYS A 2 18.28 -2.19 -37.56
CA LYS A 2 17.87 -1.70 -36.25
C LYS A 2 16.80 -0.63 -36.47
N THR A 3 15.57 -0.90 -36.08
CA THR A 3 14.49 0.08 -36.08
C THR A 3 14.92 1.25 -35.23
N SER A 4 14.92 2.46 -35.80
CA SER A 4 15.22 3.69 -35.03
C SER A 4 14.14 3.87 -33.97
N ILE A 5 14.55 3.95 -32.70
CA ILE A 5 13.65 4.20 -31.56
C ILE A 5 13.69 5.70 -31.30
N GLU A 6 12.53 6.32 -31.34
CA GLU A 6 12.33 7.73 -31.00
C GLU A 6 11.65 7.84 -29.63
N VAL A 7 12.17 8.72 -28.76
CA VAL A 7 11.54 9.01 -27.48
C VAL A 7 10.92 10.42 -27.54
N ARG A 8 9.62 10.50 -27.25
CA ARG A 8 8.84 11.76 -27.27
C ARG A 8 8.30 12.10 -25.89
N ALA A 9 8.31 13.39 -25.55
CA ALA A 9 7.63 13.91 -24.37
C ALA A 9 6.19 14.30 -24.70
N TYR A 10 5.26 14.01 -23.80
CA TYR A 10 3.84 14.32 -23.95
C TYR A 10 3.36 15.30 -22.90
N GLN A 11 2.44 16.17 -23.31
CA GLN A 11 1.77 17.15 -22.45
C GLN A 11 0.26 17.11 -22.74
N GLY A 12 -0.56 17.46 -21.74
CA GLY A 12 -2.01 17.52 -21.86
C GLY A 12 -2.72 16.17 -21.81
N ALA A 13 -2.31 15.19 -22.60
CA ALA A 13 -2.83 13.82 -22.57
C ALA A 13 -1.81 12.84 -23.17
N LEU A 14 -1.91 11.56 -22.81
CA LEU A 14 -1.19 10.49 -23.47
C LEU A 14 -1.96 10.04 -24.71
N PRO A 15 -1.30 9.81 -25.85
CA PRO A 15 -1.95 9.23 -27.03
C PRO A 15 -2.56 7.86 -26.72
N SER A 16 -3.73 7.58 -27.29
CA SER A 16 -4.49 6.33 -27.04
C SER A 16 -3.73 5.06 -27.41
N GLU A 17 -2.77 5.14 -28.31
CA GLU A 17 -1.88 4.06 -28.70
C GLU A 17 -1.05 3.52 -27.54
N PHE A 18 -0.78 4.32 -26.50
CA PHE A 18 -0.09 3.90 -25.28
C PHE A 18 -1.01 3.21 -24.26
N SER A 19 -2.30 3.02 -24.54
CA SER A 19 -3.27 2.49 -23.58
C SER A 19 -2.90 1.14 -22.97
N SER A 20 -2.22 0.28 -23.73
CA SER A 20 -1.73 -1.02 -23.27
C SER A 20 -0.51 -0.93 -22.34
N LEU A 21 0.19 0.20 -22.31
CA LEU A 21 1.37 0.45 -21.49
C LEU A 21 1.06 1.31 -20.25
N VAL A 22 -0.13 1.90 -20.20
CA VAL A 22 -0.56 2.71 -19.05
C VAL A 22 -1.10 1.78 -17.96
N PRO A 23 -0.53 1.79 -16.73
CA PRO A 23 -1.05 1.04 -15.61
C PRO A 23 -2.53 1.38 -15.33
N PRO A 24 -3.33 0.42 -14.84
CA PRO A 24 -4.76 0.63 -14.59
C PRO A 24 -5.08 1.88 -13.76
N GLU A 25 -4.28 2.15 -12.74
CA GLU A 25 -4.41 3.29 -11.82
C GLU A 25 -4.09 4.64 -12.46
N LEU A 26 -3.41 4.65 -13.62
CA LEU A 26 -3.04 5.86 -14.36
C LEU A 26 -3.85 6.05 -15.65
N ARG A 27 -4.91 5.29 -15.87
CA ARG A 27 -5.70 5.33 -17.12
C ARG A 27 -6.30 6.70 -17.44
N ASP A 28 -6.59 7.51 -16.43
CA ASP A 28 -7.08 8.87 -16.63
C ASP A 28 -6.08 9.77 -17.33
N TYR A 29 -4.80 9.44 -17.33
CA TYR A 29 -3.73 10.16 -18.03
C TYR A 29 -3.84 10.05 -19.56
N LEU A 30 -4.60 9.08 -20.06
CA LEU A 30 -4.98 9.02 -21.48
C LEU A 30 -5.95 10.16 -21.87
N ARG A 31 -6.64 10.75 -20.89
CA ARG A 31 -7.57 11.86 -21.10
C ARG A 31 -6.95 13.19 -20.69
N VAL A 32 -6.36 13.21 -19.49
CA VAL A 32 -5.76 14.42 -18.92
C VAL A 32 -4.49 14.03 -18.15
N LEU A 33 -3.35 14.47 -18.66
CA LEU A 33 -2.07 14.35 -17.95
C LEU A 33 -1.94 15.55 -17.01
N PRO A 34 -1.81 15.34 -15.69
CA PRO A 34 -1.65 16.45 -14.74
C PRO A 34 -0.44 17.33 -15.09
N PRO A 35 -0.51 18.66 -14.89
CA PRO A 35 0.56 19.59 -15.30
C PRO A 35 1.87 19.38 -14.51
N ASN A 36 1.83 18.69 -13.37
CA ASN A 36 3.02 18.30 -12.61
C ASN A 36 3.56 16.91 -13.01
N CYS A 37 3.03 16.30 -14.07
CA CYS A 37 3.53 15.02 -14.60
C CYS A 37 4.40 15.25 -15.84
N ILE A 38 5.41 14.39 -15.98
CA ILE A 38 6.22 14.23 -17.20
C ILE A 38 5.94 12.84 -17.72
N ALA A 39 5.55 12.73 -18.98
CA ALA A 39 5.34 11.46 -19.65
C ALA A 39 6.21 11.36 -20.89
N LEU A 40 6.93 10.24 -21.05
CA LEU A 40 7.78 9.91 -22.19
C LEU A 40 7.32 8.62 -22.83
N GLY A 41 7.15 8.63 -24.15
CA GLY A 41 6.84 7.42 -24.91
C GLY A 41 7.97 7.09 -25.87
N ALA A 42 8.41 5.84 -25.88
CA ALA A 42 9.32 5.30 -26.88
C ALA A 42 8.50 4.70 -28.04
N ILE A 43 8.81 5.10 -29.26
CA ILE A 43 8.12 4.67 -30.47
C ILE A 43 9.16 4.06 -31.43
N GLY A 44 8.82 2.94 -32.05
CA GLY A 44 9.61 2.32 -33.12
C GLY A 44 8.69 1.77 -34.20
N ALA A 45 9.02 2.05 -35.48
CA ALA A 45 8.17 1.69 -36.63
C ALA A 45 6.70 2.14 -36.48
N GLY A 46 6.45 3.28 -35.85
CA GLY A 46 5.10 3.80 -35.59
C GLY A 46 4.34 3.13 -34.45
N MET A 47 4.95 2.19 -33.72
CA MET A 47 4.31 1.46 -32.62
C MET A 47 4.88 1.89 -31.27
N PRO A 48 4.05 1.99 -30.21
CA PRO A 48 4.52 2.27 -28.85
C PRO A 48 5.29 1.08 -28.29
N LEU A 49 6.53 1.31 -27.90
CA LEU A 49 7.44 0.30 -27.38
C LEU A 49 7.67 0.40 -25.89
N GLY A 50 7.49 1.60 -25.33
CA GLY A 50 7.68 1.85 -23.90
C GLY A 50 7.11 3.18 -23.45
N LEU A 51 6.91 3.31 -22.15
CA LEU A 51 6.31 4.47 -21.48
C LEU A 51 7.02 4.71 -20.16
N ALA A 52 7.35 5.97 -19.85
CA ALA A 52 7.77 6.38 -18.52
C ALA A 52 6.93 7.59 -18.07
N ILE A 53 6.47 7.55 -16.82
CA ILE A 53 5.67 8.63 -16.22
C ILE A 53 6.26 8.97 -14.86
N ALA A 54 6.56 10.25 -14.64
CA ALA A 54 6.93 10.77 -13.33
C ALA A 54 6.03 11.94 -12.93
N LYS A 55 5.70 12.02 -11.64
CA LYS A 55 4.91 13.11 -11.05
C LYS A 55 5.76 13.86 -10.04
N ARG A 56 5.84 15.18 -10.20
CA ARG A 56 6.54 16.08 -9.26
C ARG A 56 5.72 16.25 -7.98
N ASN A 57 6.40 16.28 -6.84
CA ASN A 57 5.77 16.37 -5.53
C ASN A 57 5.67 17.84 -5.08
N GLY A 58 4.62 18.55 -5.50
CA GLY A 58 4.31 19.90 -5.02
C GLY A 58 5.52 20.84 -4.95
N THR A 59 5.84 21.31 -3.74
CA THR A 59 6.98 22.20 -3.44
C THR A 59 8.29 21.45 -3.15
N GLU A 60 8.28 20.13 -3.06
CA GLU A 60 9.48 19.33 -2.85
C GLU A 60 10.32 19.29 -4.13
N LEU A 61 11.64 19.28 -3.98
CA LEU A 61 12.57 19.06 -5.09
C LEU A 61 12.66 17.58 -5.47
N SER A 62 11.52 16.91 -5.50
CA SER A 62 11.42 15.47 -5.74
C SER A 62 10.30 15.11 -6.73
N ALA A 63 10.45 13.98 -7.40
CA ALA A 63 9.44 13.39 -8.25
C ALA A 63 9.27 11.89 -7.95
N ASN A 64 8.07 11.37 -8.18
CA ASN A 64 7.77 9.94 -8.09
C ASN A 64 7.72 9.36 -9.51
N LEU A 65 8.54 8.36 -9.81
CA LEU A 65 8.42 7.54 -11.01
C LEU A 65 7.20 6.62 -10.81
N GLN A 66 6.10 6.95 -11.48
CA GLN A 66 4.82 6.24 -11.35
C GLN A 66 4.72 5.03 -12.26
N ALA A 67 5.37 5.09 -13.42
CA ALA A 67 5.41 4.00 -14.37
C ALA A 67 6.70 4.01 -15.19
N LEU A 68 7.24 2.84 -15.45
CA LEU A 68 8.26 2.59 -16.47
C LEU A 68 7.99 1.21 -17.05
N VAL A 69 7.39 1.18 -18.22
CA VAL A 69 6.91 -0.01 -18.90
C VAL A 69 7.54 -0.14 -20.27
N VAL A 70 8.01 -1.32 -20.63
CA VAL A 70 8.48 -1.66 -21.99
C VAL A 70 7.73 -2.90 -22.45
N THR A 71 7.21 -2.88 -23.67
CA THR A 71 6.53 -4.01 -24.28
C THR A 71 7.41 -5.26 -24.22
N GLU A 72 6.84 -6.39 -23.89
CA GLU A 72 7.59 -7.61 -23.62
C GLU A 72 8.55 -8.02 -24.77
N PRO A 73 8.13 -8.01 -26.05
CA PRO A 73 9.02 -8.35 -27.17
C PRO A 73 10.20 -7.39 -27.35
N CYS A 74 10.12 -6.18 -26.77
CA CYS A 74 11.13 -5.12 -26.94
C CYS A 74 11.99 -4.92 -25.67
N ARG A 75 11.82 -5.77 -24.65
CA ARG A 75 12.67 -5.74 -23.47
C ARG A 75 14.12 -6.13 -23.79
N ARG A 76 15.06 -5.74 -22.91
CA ARG A 76 16.51 -6.02 -23.06
C ARG A 76 17.16 -5.36 -24.28
N GLN A 77 16.50 -4.38 -24.91
CA GLN A 77 17.02 -3.61 -26.06
C GLN A 77 17.44 -2.19 -25.69
N GLY A 78 17.57 -1.86 -24.39
CA GLY A 78 18.00 -0.56 -23.91
C GLY A 78 16.90 0.50 -23.81
N ILE A 79 15.65 0.22 -24.23
CA ILE A 79 14.53 1.18 -24.24
C ILE A 79 14.25 1.74 -22.85
N GLY A 80 14.21 0.89 -21.84
CA GLY A 80 13.99 1.32 -20.46
C GLY A 80 15.07 2.28 -19.96
N HIS A 81 16.33 2.04 -20.27
CA HIS A 81 17.44 2.94 -19.92
C HIS A 81 17.34 4.28 -20.66
N GLN A 82 16.94 4.27 -21.93
CA GLN A 82 16.73 5.48 -22.70
C GLN A 82 15.62 6.34 -22.10
N LEU A 83 14.49 5.73 -21.74
CA LEU A 83 13.38 6.41 -21.09
C LEU A 83 13.79 6.97 -19.72
N CYS A 84 14.47 6.17 -18.91
CA CYS A 84 14.94 6.59 -17.58
C CYS A 84 15.91 7.78 -17.69
N GLY A 85 16.94 7.69 -18.53
CA GLY A 85 17.93 8.74 -18.69
C GLY A 85 17.34 10.05 -19.24
N MET A 86 16.41 9.97 -20.19
CA MET A 86 15.73 11.17 -20.71
C MET A 86 14.80 11.79 -19.64
N LEU A 87 14.08 10.96 -18.89
CA LEU A 87 13.22 11.41 -17.78
C LEU A 87 14.05 12.15 -16.73
N GLU A 88 15.17 11.58 -16.30
CA GLU A 88 16.08 12.20 -15.34
C GLU A 88 16.62 13.55 -15.85
N SER A 89 16.98 13.62 -17.12
CA SER A 89 17.46 14.87 -17.73
C SER A 89 16.40 15.97 -17.69
N LEU A 90 15.13 15.63 -18.00
CA LEU A 90 14.02 16.58 -17.94
C LEU A 90 13.70 17.01 -16.51
N LEU A 91 13.76 16.08 -15.56
CA LEU A 91 13.55 16.39 -14.14
C LEU A 91 14.63 17.33 -13.60
N ARG A 92 15.92 17.09 -13.93
CA ARG A 92 17.04 18.01 -13.56
C ARG A 92 16.84 19.41 -14.14
N GLN A 93 16.42 19.53 -15.42
CA GLN A 93 16.14 20.82 -16.05
C GLN A 93 15.02 21.59 -15.33
N GLN A 94 14.11 20.88 -14.63
CA GLN A 94 13.04 21.47 -13.82
C GLN A 94 13.43 21.67 -12.35
N GLY A 95 14.71 21.52 -11.98
CA GLY A 95 15.21 21.72 -10.63
C GLY A 95 14.89 20.59 -9.65
N ILE A 96 14.47 19.43 -10.14
CA ILE A 96 14.23 18.26 -9.30
C ILE A 96 15.57 17.61 -8.94
N CYS A 97 15.77 17.34 -7.65
CA CYS A 97 17.00 16.78 -7.11
C CYS A 97 16.90 15.27 -6.79
N TRP A 98 15.67 14.78 -6.64
CA TRP A 98 15.43 13.40 -6.21
C TRP A 98 14.33 12.74 -7.02
N ILE A 99 14.54 11.48 -7.41
CA ILE A 99 13.51 10.64 -7.99
C ILE A 99 13.27 9.43 -7.08
N ARG A 100 12.00 9.20 -6.72
CA ARG A 100 11.56 8.09 -5.89
C ARG A 100 10.78 7.11 -6.74
N THR A 101 10.83 5.84 -6.41
CA THR A 101 9.95 4.83 -7.01
C THR A 101 9.59 3.76 -6.00
N GLU A 102 8.40 3.20 -6.19
CA GLU A 102 7.88 2.08 -5.40
C GLU A 102 7.33 1.03 -6.35
N TYR A 103 7.46 -0.24 -5.98
CA TYR A 103 6.86 -1.34 -6.73
C TYR A 103 6.54 -2.51 -5.80
N LEU A 104 5.47 -3.24 -6.11
CA LEU A 104 5.12 -4.49 -5.44
C LEU A 104 5.98 -5.62 -5.96
N GLY A 105 6.52 -6.42 -5.07
CA GLY A 105 7.33 -7.58 -5.40
C GLY A 105 7.27 -8.65 -4.31
N SER A 106 7.67 -9.88 -4.65
CA SER A 106 7.74 -10.96 -3.69
C SER A 106 8.87 -10.73 -2.67
N SER A 107 8.74 -11.34 -1.48
CA SER A 107 9.70 -11.19 -0.38
C SER A 107 11.01 -11.97 -0.55
N HIS A 108 11.19 -12.77 -1.61
CA HIS A 108 12.19 -13.83 -1.59
C HIS A 108 13.19 -13.87 -2.75
N VAL A 109 13.10 -12.97 -3.74
CA VAL A 109 13.99 -13.02 -4.90
C VAL A 109 14.39 -11.60 -5.31
N PRO A 110 15.66 -11.36 -5.71
CA PRO A 110 16.00 -10.13 -6.41
C PRO A 110 15.08 -10.00 -7.62
N SER A 111 14.18 -9.03 -7.60
CA SER A 111 13.23 -8.86 -8.68
C SER A 111 13.90 -8.30 -9.93
N LEU A 112 13.27 -8.52 -11.09
CA LEU A 112 13.73 -7.91 -12.34
C LEU A 112 13.69 -6.38 -12.24
N GLU A 113 12.72 -5.86 -11.48
CA GLU A 113 12.55 -4.43 -11.22
C GLU A 113 13.73 -3.88 -10.42
N ALA A 114 14.15 -4.55 -9.33
CA ALA A 114 15.32 -4.16 -8.54
C ALA A 114 16.58 -4.12 -9.41
N SER A 115 16.84 -5.19 -10.16
CA SER A 115 18.01 -5.28 -11.03
C SER A 115 18.02 -4.19 -12.11
N PHE A 116 16.85 -3.89 -12.70
CA PHE A 116 16.71 -2.83 -13.68
C PHE A 116 16.95 -1.45 -13.05
N LEU A 117 16.33 -1.16 -11.92
CA LEU A 117 16.49 0.13 -11.22
C LEU A 117 17.95 0.35 -10.80
N GLN A 118 18.64 -0.67 -10.29
CA GLN A 118 20.07 -0.62 -9.98
C GLN A 118 20.90 -0.31 -11.23
N SER A 119 20.57 -0.93 -12.38
CA SER A 119 21.26 -0.64 -13.66
C SER A 119 21.01 0.79 -14.17
N CYS A 120 19.93 1.44 -13.73
CA CYS A 120 19.66 2.88 -13.93
C CYS A 120 20.29 3.76 -12.84
N GLY A 121 21.09 3.21 -11.91
CA GLY A 121 21.81 3.95 -10.87
C GLY A 121 20.95 4.26 -9.64
N PHE A 122 19.81 3.61 -9.45
CA PHE A 122 19.12 3.65 -8.16
C PHE A 122 19.86 2.80 -7.13
N PRO A 123 19.87 3.19 -5.86
CA PRO A 123 20.31 2.32 -4.76
C PRO A 123 19.49 1.04 -4.69
N GLU A 124 19.99 0.03 -4.00
CA GLU A 124 19.23 -1.18 -3.71
C GLU A 124 17.90 -0.84 -3.03
N PRO A 125 16.76 -1.32 -3.58
CA PRO A 125 15.47 -1.07 -2.98
C PRO A 125 15.35 -1.65 -1.57
N ALA A 126 14.80 -0.87 -0.65
CA ALA A 126 14.51 -1.29 0.71
C ALA A 126 13.01 -1.63 0.88
N PRO A 127 12.66 -2.57 1.77
CA PRO A 127 11.27 -2.84 2.06
C PRO A 127 10.63 -1.60 2.72
N GLY A 128 9.50 -1.15 2.16
CA GLY A 128 8.70 -0.04 2.68
C GLY A 128 7.48 -0.54 3.45
N ILE A 129 6.61 -1.31 2.77
CA ILE A 129 5.38 -1.85 3.36
C ILE A 129 5.31 -3.35 3.07
N HIS A 130 5.06 -4.14 4.11
CA HIS A 130 4.64 -5.52 3.93
C HIS A 130 3.13 -5.58 3.70
N VAL A 131 2.71 -6.30 2.68
CA VAL A 131 1.32 -6.50 2.29
C VAL A 131 0.96 -7.97 2.49
N TRP A 132 -0.09 -8.24 3.25
CA TRP A 132 -0.72 -9.55 3.36
C TRP A 132 -2.13 -9.45 2.85
N ASN A 133 -2.53 -10.39 2.02
CA ASN A 133 -3.91 -10.50 1.57
C ASN A 133 -4.34 -11.95 1.45
N GLY A 134 -5.65 -12.18 1.50
CA GLY A 134 -6.24 -13.49 1.38
C GLY A 134 -7.75 -13.46 1.50
N SER A 135 -8.37 -14.62 1.27
CA SER A 135 -9.81 -14.77 1.46
C SER A 135 -10.16 -14.93 2.93
N PHE A 136 -11.33 -14.42 3.34
CA PHE A 136 -11.91 -14.67 4.66
C PHE A 136 -12.18 -16.15 4.93
N ASP A 137 -12.30 -16.99 3.91
CA ASP A 137 -12.44 -18.45 4.07
C ASP A 137 -11.21 -19.06 4.77
N ILE A 138 -10.01 -18.55 4.47
CA ILE A 138 -8.77 -18.98 5.16
C ILE A 138 -8.87 -18.75 6.68
N LEU A 139 -9.48 -17.65 7.10
CA LEU A 139 -9.62 -17.36 8.53
C LEU A 139 -10.59 -18.32 9.23
N LYS A 140 -11.52 -18.94 8.50
CA LYS A 140 -12.38 -20.04 9.03
C LYS A 140 -11.57 -21.30 9.31
N GLU A 141 -10.50 -21.53 8.54
CA GLU A 141 -9.66 -22.72 8.64
C GLU A 141 -8.55 -22.59 9.70
N LEU A 142 -8.38 -21.41 10.31
CA LEU A 142 -7.38 -21.17 11.36
C LEU A 142 -7.97 -21.44 12.75
N PRO A 143 -7.77 -22.64 13.35
CA PRO A 143 -8.42 -23.03 14.61
C PRO A 143 -8.13 -22.07 15.76
N ARG A 144 -6.91 -21.50 15.78
CA ARG A 144 -6.50 -20.55 16.82
C ARG A 144 -7.29 -19.24 16.76
N ILE A 145 -7.62 -18.76 15.55
CA ILE A 145 -8.45 -17.55 15.39
C ILE A 145 -9.89 -17.84 15.81
N GLN A 146 -10.42 -19.01 15.48
CA GLN A 146 -11.79 -19.39 15.84
C GLN A 146 -12.00 -19.61 17.35
N SER A 147 -11.02 -20.13 18.06
CA SER A 147 -11.13 -20.46 19.48
C SER A 147 -10.80 -19.31 20.44
N LEU A 148 -10.17 -18.22 19.97
CA LEU A 148 -9.77 -17.12 20.83
C LEU A 148 -10.98 -16.34 21.34
N LYS A 149 -11.08 -16.24 22.66
CA LYS A 149 -12.09 -15.43 23.36
C LYS A 149 -11.41 -14.42 24.29
N LEU A 150 -12.06 -13.29 24.46
CA LEU A 150 -11.67 -12.33 25.48
C LEU A 150 -12.18 -12.77 26.86
N PRO A 151 -11.43 -12.53 27.94
CA PRO A 151 -11.96 -12.72 29.31
C PRO A 151 -13.17 -11.84 29.59
N GLY A 152 -13.97 -12.20 30.59
CA GLY A 152 -15.25 -11.56 30.89
C GLY A 152 -15.20 -10.07 31.23
N ASP A 153 -14.03 -9.57 31.68
CA ASP A 153 -13.83 -8.14 31.97
C ASP A 153 -13.65 -7.26 30.72
N TYR A 154 -13.57 -7.89 29.53
CA TYR A 154 -13.38 -7.21 28.25
C TYR A 154 -14.66 -7.26 27.43
N LEU A 155 -15.03 -6.12 26.86
CA LEU A 155 -16.18 -6.00 25.98
C LEU A 155 -15.74 -5.46 24.62
N VAL A 156 -16.16 -6.10 23.54
CA VAL A 156 -15.98 -5.61 22.17
C VAL A 156 -17.27 -4.98 21.70
N ILE A 157 -17.21 -3.70 21.36
CA ILE A 157 -18.32 -2.92 20.84
C ILE A 157 -18.04 -2.44 19.42
N PRO A 158 -19.06 -2.23 18.57
CA PRO A 158 -18.91 -1.48 17.33
C PRO A 158 -18.34 -0.08 17.59
N PHE A 159 -17.46 0.38 16.70
CA PHE A 159 -16.80 1.68 16.85
C PHE A 159 -17.80 2.85 16.85
N GLN A 160 -18.90 2.71 16.14
CA GLN A 160 -20.01 3.69 16.13
C GLN A 160 -20.71 3.85 17.48
N GLU A 161 -20.60 2.90 18.40
CA GLU A 161 -21.21 2.92 19.74
C GLU A 161 -20.35 3.63 20.79
N LEU A 162 -19.20 4.18 20.39
CA LEU A 162 -18.39 5.01 21.27
C LEU A 162 -19.17 6.23 21.72
N THR A 163 -19.24 6.46 23.02
CA THR A 163 -19.81 7.65 23.60
C THR A 163 -18.94 8.88 23.30
N CYS A 164 -19.53 10.08 23.33
CA CYS A 164 -18.77 11.33 23.17
C CYS A 164 -17.61 11.44 24.17
N LYS A 165 -17.81 10.98 25.41
CA LYS A 165 -16.76 10.98 26.44
C LYS A 165 -15.59 10.06 26.04
N GLU A 166 -15.87 8.83 25.58
CA GLU A 166 -14.84 7.89 25.17
C GLU A 166 -14.08 8.40 23.93
N ARG A 167 -14.76 9.01 22.97
CA ARG A 167 -14.11 9.64 21.80
C ARG A 167 -13.13 10.74 22.22
N VAL A 168 -13.53 11.61 23.16
CA VAL A 168 -12.66 12.66 23.69
C VAL A 168 -11.46 12.07 24.43
N GLU A 169 -11.64 11.01 25.23
CA GLU A 169 -10.55 10.35 25.94
C GLU A 169 -9.56 9.65 24.98
N ILE A 170 -10.06 9.03 23.90
CA ILE A 170 -9.20 8.47 22.86
C ILE A 170 -8.41 9.60 22.20
N ALA A 171 -9.07 10.67 21.74
CA ALA A 171 -8.42 11.78 21.03
C ALA A 171 -7.32 12.46 21.88
N LYS A 172 -7.53 12.62 23.19
CA LYS A 172 -6.51 13.13 24.12
C LYS A 172 -5.29 12.22 24.23
N GLY A 173 -5.45 10.94 23.95
CA GLY A 173 -4.38 9.95 24.01
C GLY A 173 -3.44 9.94 22.81
N ASN A 174 -3.74 10.71 21.76
CA ASN A 174 -2.93 10.77 20.56
C ASN A 174 -1.54 11.33 20.86
N GLY A 175 -0.49 10.55 20.55
CA GLY A 175 0.90 10.90 20.90
C GLY A 175 1.28 10.61 22.34
N ASP A 176 0.32 10.31 23.23
CA ASP A 176 0.56 9.97 24.64
C ASP A 176 0.58 8.45 24.85
N TRP A 177 -0.57 7.77 24.73
CA TRP A 177 -0.64 6.33 24.96
C TRP A 177 -0.81 5.49 23.70
N TYR A 178 -0.97 6.13 22.54
CA TYR A 178 -0.87 5.49 21.23
C TYR A 178 -0.15 6.40 20.21
N PRO A 179 0.56 5.80 19.22
CA PRO A 179 1.24 6.57 18.17
C PRO A 179 0.23 7.28 17.26
N PRO A 180 0.50 8.52 16.79
CA PRO A 180 -0.39 9.28 15.90
C PRO A 180 -0.81 8.51 14.63
N ILE A 181 0.07 7.66 14.07
CA ILE A 181 -0.22 6.85 12.90
C ILE A 181 -1.35 5.82 13.15
N LEU A 182 -1.64 5.49 14.40
CA LEU A 182 -2.71 4.57 14.79
C LEU A 182 -3.98 5.30 15.24
N ASP A 183 -4.11 6.60 14.97
CA ASP A 183 -5.29 7.37 15.32
C ASP A 183 -6.55 6.75 14.68
N PRO A 184 -7.52 6.30 15.48
CA PRO A 184 -8.72 5.66 14.94
C PRO A 184 -9.70 6.64 14.30
N PHE A 185 -9.48 7.95 14.46
CA PHE A 185 -10.29 9.01 13.86
C PHE A 185 -9.65 9.60 12.60
N ALA A 186 -8.41 9.25 12.30
CA ALA A 186 -7.79 9.64 11.05
C ALA A 186 -8.61 9.08 9.87
N GLU A 187 -8.99 9.95 8.94
CA GLU A 187 -9.80 9.60 7.76
C GLU A 187 -11.12 8.88 8.12
N GLU A 188 -11.79 9.34 9.19
CA GLU A 188 -12.98 8.70 9.73
C GLU A 188 -14.14 8.56 8.71
N ASP A 189 -14.12 9.36 7.65
CA ASP A 189 -15.10 9.28 6.56
C ASP A 189 -14.89 8.06 5.64
N LEU A 190 -13.70 7.46 5.65
CA LEU A 190 -13.35 6.30 4.85
C LEU A 190 -13.56 4.97 5.59
N ILE A 191 -13.65 4.98 6.92
CA ILE A 191 -13.73 3.75 7.72
C ILE A 191 -15.15 3.17 7.75
N ASP A 192 -15.23 1.86 7.89
CA ASP A 192 -16.47 1.16 8.20
C ASP A 192 -16.74 1.22 9.71
N ARG A 193 -17.47 2.23 10.16
CA ARG A 193 -17.76 2.47 11.59
C ARG A 193 -18.58 1.35 12.23
N GLN A 194 -19.40 0.65 11.47
CA GLN A 194 -20.25 -0.42 11.96
C GLN A 194 -19.43 -1.68 12.24
N ARG A 195 -18.45 -1.98 11.37
CA ARG A 195 -17.61 -3.19 11.47
C ARG A 195 -16.30 -2.94 12.20
N SER A 196 -15.84 -1.70 12.24
CA SER A 196 -14.73 -1.30 13.12
C SER A 196 -15.13 -1.52 14.57
N LEU A 197 -14.16 -1.94 15.39
CA LEU A 197 -14.42 -2.37 16.76
C LEU A 197 -13.60 -1.56 17.75
N ALA A 198 -14.17 -1.28 18.91
CA ALA A 198 -13.45 -0.80 20.08
C ALA A 198 -13.40 -1.88 21.16
N LEU A 199 -12.28 -1.96 21.86
CA LEU A 199 -12.04 -2.86 22.97
C LEU A 199 -12.13 -2.08 24.28
N ARG A 200 -13.15 -2.39 25.07
CA ARG A 200 -13.37 -1.83 26.40
C ARG A 200 -12.90 -2.81 27.48
N TYR A 201 -12.18 -2.32 28.46
CA TYR A 201 -11.87 -3.03 29.69
C TYR A 201 -12.48 -2.26 30.85
N ARG A 202 -13.45 -2.86 31.55
CA ARG A 202 -14.32 -2.17 32.52
C ARG A 202 -14.95 -0.92 31.86
N ASP A 203 -14.64 0.27 32.35
CA ASP A 203 -15.22 1.54 31.87
C ASP A 203 -14.30 2.32 30.91
N ALA A 204 -13.17 1.76 30.49
CA ALA A 204 -12.18 2.45 29.66
C ALA A 204 -11.97 1.77 28.32
N ILE A 205 -11.87 2.56 27.24
CA ILE A 205 -11.40 2.08 25.94
C ILE A 205 -9.89 1.90 26.00
N ILE A 206 -9.44 0.70 25.66
CA ILE A 206 -8.04 0.30 25.72
C ILE A 206 -7.47 -0.14 24.34
N GLY A 207 -8.29 -0.15 23.32
CA GLY A 207 -7.86 -0.54 21.99
C GLY A 207 -8.95 -0.48 20.95
N TRP A 208 -8.58 -0.70 19.72
CA TRP A 208 -9.48 -0.73 18.56
C TRP A 208 -8.95 -1.60 17.43
N MET A 209 -9.84 -1.93 16.52
CA MET A 209 -9.61 -2.50 15.21
C MET A 209 -10.40 -1.68 14.21
N ILE A 210 -9.71 -0.88 13.39
CA ILE A 210 -10.31 -0.03 12.38
C ILE A 210 -10.27 -0.75 11.04
N LEU A 211 -11.41 -0.79 10.39
CA LEU A 211 -11.65 -1.44 9.11
C LEU A 211 -12.08 -0.40 8.08
N GLU A 212 -11.62 -0.57 6.85
CA GLU A 212 -11.91 0.33 5.72
C GLU A 212 -12.28 -0.49 4.48
N PRO A 213 -13.37 -0.14 3.76
CA PRO A 213 -13.66 -0.71 2.46
C PRO A 213 -12.53 -0.35 1.47
N PHE A 214 -11.75 -1.33 1.02
CA PHE A 214 -10.62 -1.11 0.11
C PHE A 214 -11.02 -1.27 -1.36
N HIS A 215 -11.77 -2.33 -1.64
CA HIS A 215 -12.41 -2.60 -2.92
C HIS A 215 -13.81 -3.18 -2.68
N VAL A 216 -14.57 -3.40 -3.75
CA VAL A 216 -15.98 -3.86 -3.67
C VAL A 216 -16.18 -5.05 -2.73
N GLN A 217 -15.23 -5.99 -2.71
CA GLN A 217 -15.30 -7.21 -1.88
C GLN A 217 -14.10 -7.40 -0.96
N THR A 218 -13.20 -6.41 -0.86
CA THR A 218 -11.97 -6.47 -0.07
C THR A 218 -12.03 -5.45 1.07
N LEU A 219 -11.75 -5.91 2.28
CA LEU A 219 -11.72 -5.09 3.49
C LEU A 219 -10.27 -4.91 3.96
N LEU A 220 -9.87 -3.67 4.16
CA LEU A 220 -8.59 -3.32 4.76
C LEU A 220 -8.71 -3.34 6.28
N PHE A 221 -7.86 -4.10 6.94
CA PHE A 221 -7.58 -3.95 8.36
C PHE A 221 -6.58 -2.80 8.54
N LYS A 222 -7.12 -1.59 8.68
CA LYS A 222 -6.35 -0.34 8.61
C LYS A 222 -5.44 -0.14 9.81
N THR A 223 -6.01 -0.16 11.02
CA THR A 223 -5.23 -0.03 12.25
C THR A 223 -5.71 -1.01 13.30
N MET A 224 -4.76 -1.57 14.05
CA MET A 224 -5.00 -2.38 15.24
C MET A 224 -4.15 -1.85 16.38
N PHE A 225 -4.79 -1.52 17.48
CA PHE A 225 -4.10 -1.04 18.67
C PHE A 225 -4.69 -1.67 19.93
N VAL A 226 -3.82 -1.97 20.88
CA VAL A 226 -4.19 -2.33 22.27
C VAL A 226 -3.19 -1.63 23.19
N ARG A 227 -3.69 -0.97 24.25
CA ARG A 227 -2.89 -0.25 25.24
C ARG A 227 -1.80 -1.15 25.83
N GLN A 228 -0.61 -0.60 26.06
CA GLN A 228 0.60 -1.35 26.42
C GLN A 228 0.41 -2.28 27.63
N SER A 229 -0.32 -1.83 28.67
CA SER A 229 -0.65 -2.64 29.86
C SER A 229 -1.48 -3.90 29.56
N HIS A 230 -2.14 -3.96 28.40
CA HIS A 230 -2.96 -5.09 27.95
C HIS A 230 -2.35 -5.84 26.75
N GLN A 231 -1.17 -5.43 26.28
CA GLN A 231 -0.44 -6.12 25.22
C GLN A 231 0.17 -7.44 25.76
N ARG A 232 0.68 -8.27 24.83
CA ARG A 232 1.34 -9.57 25.10
C ARG A 232 0.49 -10.62 25.81
N THR A 233 -0.77 -10.31 26.09
CA THR A 233 -1.74 -11.20 26.75
C THR A 233 -2.76 -11.79 25.77
N GLY A 234 -2.51 -11.65 24.46
CA GLY A 234 -3.38 -12.19 23.41
C GLY A 234 -4.61 -11.33 23.09
N ARG A 235 -4.77 -10.13 23.67
CA ARG A 235 -5.97 -9.28 23.48
C ARG A 235 -6.09 -8.76 22.04
N GLY A 236 -4.97 -8.37 21.42
CA GLY A 236 -4.97 -7.91 20.03
C GLY A 236 -5.42 -9.01 19.05
N ILE A 237 -4.89 -10.23 19.21
CA ILE A 237 -5.30 -11.33 18.33
C ILE A 237 -6.74 -11.79 18.61
N ALA A 238 -7.21 -11.67 19.85
CA ALA A 238 -8.61 -11.97 20.16
C ALA A 238 -9.55 -10.91 19.56
N LEU A 239 -9.13 -9.63 19.51
CA LEU A 239 -9.88 -8.58 18.85
C LEU A 239 -9.91 -8.79 17.32
N LEU A 240 -8.77 -9.15 16.71
CA LEU A 240 -8.70 -9.55 15.31
C LEU A 240 -9.62 -10.75 15.00
N ALA A 241 -9.61 -11.76 15.86
CA ALA A 241 -10.45 -12.94 15.71
C ALA A 241 -11.95 -12.58 15.80
N GLU A 242 -12.33 -11.68 16.70
CA GLU A 242 -13.72 -11.21 16.82
C GLU A 242 -14.15 -10.41 15.59
N ALA A 243 -13.32 -9.48 15.10
CA ALA A 243 -13.59 -8.76 13.85
C ALA A 243 -13.80 -9.75 12.68
N SER A 244 -12.88 -10.69 12.51
CA SER A 244 -12.94 -11.69 11.44
C SER A 244 -14.21 -12.55 11.53
N ARG A 245 -14.60 -13.01 12.72
CA ARG A 245 -15.84 -13.79 12.91
C ARG A 245 -17.10 -13.01 12.53
N ARG A 246 -17.16 -11.71 12.87
CA ARG A 246 -18.30 -10.86 12.51
C ARG A 246 -18.41 -10.69 11.02
N ILE A 247 -17.29 -10.35 10.35
CA ILE A 247 -17.25 -10.15 8.88
C ILE A 247 -17.62 -11.43 8.13
N VAL A 248 -17.06 -12.57 8.54
CA VAL A 248 -17.38 -13.88 7.95
C VAL A 248 -18.86 -14.22 8.11
N ARG A 249 -19.47 -13.91 9.25
CA ARG A 249 -20.90 -14.14 9.50
C ARG A 249 -21.79 -13.27 8.63
N GLU A 250 -21.40 -12.02 8.39
CA GLU A 250 -22.14 -11.09 7.55
C GLU A 250 -22.04 -11.41 6.05
N GLY A 251 -20.90 -11.98 5.61
CA GLY A 251 -20.69 -12.46 4.24
C GLY A 251 -20.60 -11.37 3.17
N GLN A 252 -20.48 -10.11 3.53
CA GLN A 252 -20.40 -8.99 2.57
C GLN A 252 -19.04 -8.91 1.87
N TYR A 253 -17.96 -9.15 2.61
CA TYR A 253 -16.59 -9.13 2.09
C TYR A 253 -16.08 -10.55 1.89
N LYS A 254 -15.33 -10.75 0.79
CA LYS A 254 -14.69 -12.03 0.48
C LYS A 254 -13.22 -12.04 0.86
N ASP A 255 -12.56 -10.90 0.71
CA ASP A 255 -11.12 -10.79 0.85
C ASP A 255 -10.74 -9.74 1.88
N TRP A 256 -9.58 -9.95 2.47
CA TRP A 256 -8.96 -9.03 3.42
C TRP A 256 -7.56 -8.64 2.98
N ILE A 257 -7.12 -7.46 3.41
CA ILE A 257 -5.77 -6.95 3.18
C ILE A 257 -5.25 -6.25 4.44
N PHE A 258 -3.93 -6.39 4.69
CA PHE A 258 -3.19 -5.69 5.75
C PHE A 258 -1.98 -5.00 5.16
N PHE A 259 -1.71 -3.79 5.61
CA PHE A 259 -0.49 -3.04 5.35
C PHE A 259 0.28 -2.88 6.66
N VAL A 260 1.56 -3.24 6.65
CA VAL A 260 2.44 -3.08 7.82
C VAL A 260 3.73 -2.43 7.37
N GLU A 261 4.03 -1.24 7.89
CA GLU A 261 5.31 -0.57 7.65
C GLU A 261 6.47 -1.49 8.04
N ALA A 262 7.52 -1.54 7.22
CA ALA A 262 8.63 -2.47 7.40
C ALA A 262 9.45 -2.18 8.67
N ASP A 263 9.45 -0.94 9.15
CA ASP A 263 10.08 -0.53 10.42
C ASP A 263 9.30 -1.00 11.65
N ASN A 264 8.02 -1.34 11.53
CA ASN A 264 7.23 -1.98 12.57
C ASN A 264 7.55 -3.48 12.68
N ALA A 265 8.80 -3.79 13.04
CA ALA A 265 9.31 -5.15 13.10
C ALA A 265 8.52 -6.07 14.02
N ASP A 266 7.88 -5.56 15.07
CA ASP A 266 7.05 -6.35 15.99
C ASP A 266 5.76 -6.82 15.31
N MET A 267 5.09 -5.93 14.57
CA MET A 267 3.89 -6.28 13.83
C MET A 267 4.22 -7.21 12.64
N VAL A 268 5.31 -6.95 11.91
CA VAL A 268 5.77 -7.84 10.85
C VAL A 268 6.00 -9.26 11.39
N ARG A 269 6.73 -9.40 12.51
CA ARG A 269 6.93 -10.70 13.16
C ARG A 269 5.62 -11.34 13.65
N PHE A 270 4.71 -10.53 14.18
CA PHE A 270 3.39 -11.00 14.59
C PHE A 270 2.62 -11.60 13.40
N MET A 271 2.52 -10.86 12.28
CA MET A 271 1.84 -11.30 11.08
C MET A 271 2.46 -12.59 10.52
N GLN A 272 3.79 -12.65 10.41
CA GLN A 272 4.51 -13.82 9.92
C GLN A 272 4.25 -15.09 10.76
N ARG A 273 4.12 -14.94 12.09
CA ARG A 273 3.91 -16.07 13.00
C ARG A 273 2.45 -16.48 13.16
N ARG A 274 1.51 -15.56 12.98
CA ARG A 274 0.09 -15.79 13.31
C ARG A 274 -0.78 -16.00 12.09
N ILE A 275 -0.43 -15.36 10.97
CA ILE A 275 -1.14 -15.48 9.71
C ILE A 275 -0.27 -16.30 8.77
N HIS A 276 -0.24 -17.62 9.02
CA HIS A 276 0.51 -18.57 8.22
C HIS A 276 -0.46 -19.58 7.59
N HIS A 277 -0.68 -19.41 6.28
CA HIS A 277 -1.49 -20.31 5.47
C HIS A 277 -0.97 -20.29 4.02
N PRO A 278 -0.95 -21.43 3.29
CA PRO A 278 -0.44 -21.48 1.92
C PRO A 278 -1.10 -20.50 0.95
N ASN A 279 -2.40 -20.23 1.14
CA ASN A 279 -3.19 -19.34 0.30
C ASN A 279 -3.15 -17.87 0.73
N VAL A 280 -2.38 -17.51 1.75
CA VAL A 280 -2.12 -16.11 2.10
C VAL A 280 -1.02 -15.59 1.19
N GLN A 281 -1.34 -14.56 0.42
CA GLN A 281 -0.36 -13.87 -0.40
C GLN A 281 0.43 -12.89 0.45
N LYS A 282 1.73 -12.81 0.17
CA LYS A 282 2.66 -11.91 0.86
C LYS A 282 3.49 -11.19 -0.18
N GLU A 283 3.40 -9.87 -0.16
CA GLU A 283 4.16 -8.99 -1.04
C GLU A 283 4.84 -7.92 -0.21
N ILE A 284 5.79 -7.26 -0.82
CA ILE A 284 6.46 -6.09 -0.25
C ILE A 284 6.35 -4.94 -1.25
N LEU A 285 5.91 -3.79 -0.79
CA LEU A 285 6.10 -2.54 -1.50
C LEU A 285 7.53 -2.10 -1.25
N TRP A 286 8.39 -2.33 -2.24
CA TRP A 286 9.79 -1.92 -2.25
C TRP A 286 9.91 -0.45 -2.59
N ARG A 287 10.84 0.23 -1.93
CA ARG A 287 11.09 1.67 -2.11
C ARG A 287 12.55 1.92 -2.41
N THR A 288 12.82 2.83 -3.34
CA THR A 288 14.17 3.35 -3.59
C THR A 288 14.13 4.81 -3.99
N VAL A 289 15.20 5.54 -3.67
CA VAL A 289 15.34 6.98 -3.95
C VAL A 289 16.71 7.21 -4.55
N LYS A 290 16.75 7.91 -5.68
CA LYS A 290 18.00 8.28 -6.38
C LYS A 290 18.15 9.80 -6.39
N ALA A 291 19.36 10.31 -6.12
CA ALA A 291 19.73 11.69 -6.40
C ALA A 291 19.92 11.88 -7.91
N LEU A 292 19.40 12.97 -8.45
CA LEU A 292 19.48 13.34 -9.86
C LEU A 292 20.68 14.23 -10.15
#